data_412d12302c1728d02e048fbc04b35168
#
_entry.id   412d12302c1728d02e048fbc04b35168
#
_cell.length_a   1.000
_cell.length_b   1.000
_cell.length_c   1.000
_cell.angle_alpha   90.00
_cell.angle_beta   90.00
_cell.angle_gamma   90.00
#
_symmetry.space_group_name_H-M   'P 1'
#
loop_
_entity.id
_entity.type
_entity.pdbx_description
1 polymer ?
#
loop_
_entity_poly.entity_id
_entity_poly.type
_entity_poly.pdbx_seq_one_letter_code
_entity_poly.pdbx_strand_id
1 'polypeptide(L)'
;FLTRRFVHDGSEYFGPYTSGKFAHVLISLIKSLFKLRTCKLALNTKAVYNNRFKVCLEYHIGNCLGPCIGKIQEEEYDEFISQVRNILKGNLSSVIQVMTRKMNSYAESLHFEEANRMKEALKNYQSKSTIVRTTIHDTDVFSYLEDEKYAYVNFLRIVHGAVIQVHTVELEKKIEEDKEALLAFAIYE
;
A
#
# COMPACT_ATOMS: atom_id res chain seq x y z
N PHE A 1 9.03 4.24 -1.13
CA PHE A 1 10.12 3.25 -1.22
C PHE A 1 9.97 2.18 -0.15
N LEU A 2 10.64 1.05 -0.32
CA LEU A 2 10.69 0.00 0.70
C LEU A 2 11.82 0.27 1.68
N THR A 3 11.55 0.07 2.96
CA THR A 3 12.55 0.15 4.03
C THR A 3 12.28 -0.94 5.08
N ARG A 4 13.33 -1.34 5.79
CA ARG A 4 13.24 -2.20 6.97
C ARG A 4 13.48 -1.41 8.27
N ARG A 5 13.75 -0.12 8.14
CA ARG A 5 14.02 0.76 9.28
C ARG A 5 12.93 1.80 9.36
N PHE A 6 12.41 1.97 10.54
CA PHE A 6 11.55 3.09 10.89
C PHE A 6 12.43 4.28 11.27
N VAL A 7 12.13 5.46 10.74
CA VAL A 7 12.84 6.72 11.04
C VAL A 7 11.81 7.78 11.38
N HIS A 8 11.98 8.47 12.49
CA HIS A 8 11.10 9.55 12.91
C HIS A 8 11.41 10.85 12.13
N ASP A 9 11.08 10.86 10.83
CA ASP A 9 11.33 11.99 9.92
C ASP A 9 10.03 12.65 9.42
N GLY A 10 8.88 12.27 10.01
CA GLY A 10 7.56 12.71 9.57
C GLY A 10 7.01 11.94 8.36
N SER A 11 7.73 10.92 7.88
CA SER A 11 7.24 10.04 6.81
C SER A 11 6.15 9.11 7.31
N GLU A 12 5.17 8.81 6.44
CA GLU A 12 4.17 7.76 6.71
C GLU A 12 4.74 6.38 6.36
N TYR A 13 4.57 5.43 7.27
CA TYR A 13 5.00 4.04 7.10
C TYR A 13 3.80 3.13 7.03
N PHE A 14 3.88 2.13 6.16
CA PHE A 14 2.81 1.16 5.92
C PHE A 14 3.38 -0.27 5.96
N GLY A 15 2.66 -1.18 6.53
CA GLY A 15 3.06 -2.57 6.72
C GLY A 15 2.93 -2.95 8.20
N PRO A 16 3.62 -4.03 8.65
CA PRO A 16 4.48 -4.92 7.86
C PRO A 16 3.70 -5.82 6.91
N TYR A 17 4.26 -6.07 5.73
CA TYR A 17 3.65 -6.98 4.75
C TYR A 17 4.18 -8.41 4.88
N THR A 18 3.40 -9.38 4.42
CA THR A 18 3.72 -10.82 4.49
C THR A 18 5.05 -11.20 3.86
N SER A 19 5.47 -10.49 2.82
CA SER A 19 6.76 -10.70 2.20
C SER A 19 7.26 -9.46 1.44
N GLY A 20 8.57 -9.33 1.30
CA GLY A 20 9.18 -8.30 0.46
C GLY A 20 8.74 -8.39 -1.00
N LYS A 21 8.51 -9.60 -1.52
CA LYS A 21 8.01 -9.81 -2.89
C LYS A 21 6.61 -9.20 -3.07
N PHE A 22 5.72 -9.40 -2.10
CA PHE A 22 4.38 -8.81 -2.11
C PHE A 22 4.45 -7.27 -2.07
N ALA A 23 5.26 -6.70 -1.19
CA ALA A 23 5.45 -5.25 -1.10
C ALA A 23 6.00 -4.65 -2.42
N HIS A 24 6.93 -5.33 -3.11
CA HIS A 24 7.39 -4.91 -4.44
C HIS A 24 6.28 -4.91 -5.50
N VAL A 25 5.45 -5.96 -5.52
CA VAL A 25 4.29 -6.04 -6.44
C VAL A 25 3.31 -4.92 -6.18
N LEU A 26 3.01 -4.65 -4.90
CA LEU A 26 2.11 -3.57 -4.50
C LEU A 26 2.62 -2.19 -4.92
N ILE A 27 3.90 -1.91 -4.74
CA ILE A 27 4.51 -0.65 -5.21
C ILE A 27 4.50 -0.55 -6.74
N SER A 28 4.79 -1.64 -7.45
CA SER A 28 4.75 -1.64 -8.92
C SER A 28 3.33 -1.38 -9.43
N LEU A 29 2.34 -1.97 -8.78
CA LEU A 29 0.93 -1.73 -9.05
C LEU A 29 0.55 -0.25 -8.84
N ILE A 30 0.89 0.31 -7.68
CA ILE A 30 0.63 1.72 -7.36
C ILE A 30 1.24 2.63 -8.41
N LYS A 31 2.50 2.41 -8.81
CA LYS A 31 3.18 3.20 -9.83
C LYS A 31 2.47 3.12 -11.18
N SER A 32 2.02 1.95 -11.59
CA SER A 32 1.32 1.77 -12.87
C SER A 32 -0.06 2.44 -12.89
N LEU A 33 -0.76 2.46 -11.74
CA LEU A 33 -2.09 3.04 -11.63
C LEU A 33 -2.10 4.56 -11.56
N PHE A 34 -1.22 5.15 -10.76
CA PHE A 34 -1.28 6.55 -10.36
C PHE A 34 -0.18 7.42 -11.00
N LYS A 35 0.78 6.81 -11.70
CA LYS A 35 1.90 7.53 -12.36
C LYS A 35 2.54 8.57 -11.44
N LEU A 36 2.81 8.16 -10.19
CA LEU A 36 3.34 9.02 -9.16
C LEU A 36 4.76 9.45 -9.46
N ARG A 37 5.09 10.67 -9.07
CA ARG A 37 6.47 11.16 -9.18
C ARG A 37 7.45 10.33 -8.34
N THR A 38 8.64 10.12 -8.86
CA THR A 38 9.75 9.45 -8.17
C THR A 38 10.90 10.40 -7.83
N CYS A 39 10.84 11.64 -8.31
CA CYS A 39 11.87 12.66 -8.10
C CYS A 39 11.84 13.22 -6.66
N LYS A 40 13.00 13.75 -6.22
CA LYS A 40 13.18 14.36 -4.89
C LYS A 40 13.08 15.90 -4.92
N LEU A 41 12.44 16.48 -5.95
CA LEU A 41 12.28 17.93 -6.03
C LEU A 41 11.40 18.44 -4.89
N ALA A 42 11.83 19.49 -4.22
CA ALA A 42 11.00 20.20 -3.24
C ALA A 42 9.97 21.05 -3.99
N LEU A 43 8.78 20.47 -4.21
CA LEU A 43 7.68 21.15 -4.88
C LEU A 43 6.96 22.03 -3.86
N ASN A 44 6.77 23.29 -4.23
CA ASN A 44 5.83 24.19 -3.58
C ASN A 44 5.10 24.97 -4.66
N THR A 45 3.91 25.44 -4.36
CA THR A 45 3.03 26.13 -5.31
C THR A 45 3.70 27.31 -6.00
N LYS A 46 4.53 28.10 -5.28
CA LYS A 46 5.29 29.24 -5.84
C LYS A 46 6.34 28.80 -6.86
N ALA A 47 7.08 27.70 -6.56
CA ALA A 47 8.13 27.22 -7.45
C ALA A 47 7.55 26.59 -8.73
N VAL A 48 6.39 25.93 -8.65
CA VAL A 48 5.66 25.40 -9.79
C VAL A 48 5.10 26.55 -10.64
N TYR A 49 4.42 27.53 -10.03
CA TYR A 49 3.88 28.69 -10.73
C TYR A 49 4.95 29.49 -11.48
N ASN A 50 6.14 29.66 -10.88
CA ASN A 50 7.27 30.37 -11.49
C ASN A 50 8.04 29.52 -12.51
N ASN A 51 7.54 28.37 -12.93
CA ASN A 51 8.18 27.47 -13.89
C ASN A 51 9.64 27.13 -13.53
N ARG A 52 9.93 26.96 -12.23
CA ARG A 52 11.30 26.70 -11.73
C ARG A 52 11.86 25.36 -12.19
N PHE A 53 11.00 24.42 -12.53
CA PHE A 53 11.37 23.04 -12.85
C PHE A 53 11.20 22.74 -14.34
N LYS A 54 12.05 21.86 -14.84
CA LYS A 54 11.93 21.30 -16.20
C LYS A 54 11.41 19.86 -16.12
N VAL A 55 10.72 19.42 -17.17
CA VAL A 55 10.27 18.03 -17.31
C VAL A 55 11.45 17.07 -17.33
N CYS A 56 11.27 15.92 -16.71
CA CYS A 56 12.27 14.85 -16.69
C CYS A 56 11.85 13.69 -17.60
N LEU A 57 12.74 12.72 -17.77
CA LEU A 57 12.48 11.54 -18.57
C LEU A 57 11.21 10.79 -18.15
N GLU A 58 10.96 10.65 -16.84
CA GLU A 58 9.76 9.96 -16.33
C GLU A 58 8.44 10.57 -16.82
N TYR A 59 8.41 11.90 -17.01
CA TYR A 59 7.25 12.55 -17.62
C TYR A 59 7.12 12.20 -19.10
N HIS A 60 8.22 12.26 -19.86
CA HIS A 60 8.21 11.99 -21.31
C HIS A 60 7.81 10.55 -21.64
N ILE A 61 8.22 9.58 -20.81
CA ILE A 61 7.84 8.17 -20.98
C ILE A 61 6.48 7.81 -20.33
N GLY A 62 5.77 8.81 -19.82
CA GLY A 62 4.41 8.63 -19.28
C GLY A 62 4.31 7.96 -17.91
N ASN A 63 5.41 7.88 -17.15
CA ASN A 63 5.45 7.34 -15.80
C ASN A 63 5.13 8.36 -14.71
N CYS A 64 5.05 9.64 -15.05
CA CYS A 64 4.78 10.74 -14.12
C CYS A 64 3.81 11.74 -14.75
N LEU A 65 2.87 12.26 -13.96
CA LEU A 65 1.87 13.24 -14.41
C LEU A 65 2.38 14.69 -14.46
N GLY A 66 3.65 14.94 -14.12
CA GLY A 66 4.27 16.25 -14.22
C GLY A 66 3.79 17.29 -13.20
N PRO A 67 3.63 16.98 -11.91
CA PRO A 67 3.23 17.98 -10.91
C PRO A 67 4.24 19.13 -10.77
N CYS A 68 5.51 18.89 -11.12
CA CYS A 68 6.55 19.92 -11.09
C CYS A 68 6.38 21.05 -12.11
N ILE A 69 5.56 20.86 -13.14
CA ILE A 69 5.24 21.83 -14.18
C ILE A 69 3.76 22.19 -14.24
N GLY A 70 3.01 21.86 -13.17
CA GLY A 70 1.58 22.19 -13.06
C GLY A 70 0.66 21.45 -14.05
N LYS A 71 1.06 20.28 -14.58
CA LYS A 71 0.23 19.49 -15.52
C LYS A 71 -0.89 18.72 -14.81
N ILE A 72 -0.82 18.61 -13.51
CA ILE A 72 -1.89 18.07 -12.65
C ILE A 72 -2.10 19.06 -11.50
N GLN A 73 -3.36 19.27 -11.11
CA GLN A 73 -3.70 20.12 -9.99
C GLN A 73 -3.34 19.43 -8.66
N GLU A 74 -3.06 20.21 -7.62
CA GLU A 74 -2.65 19.73 -6.31
C GLU A 74 -3.74 18.84 -5.70
N GLU A 75 -4.99 19.29 -5.77
CA GLU A 75 -6.16 18.59 -5.25
C GLU A 75 -6.34 17.20 -5.90
N GLU A 76 -6.19 17.12 -7.22
CA GLU A 76 -6.29 15.84 -7.95
C GLU A 76 -5.14 14.89 -7.58
N TYR A 77 -3.93 15.44 -7.40
CA TYR A 77 -2.78 14.65 -6.98
C TYR A 77 -2.95 14.11 -5.55
N ASP A 78 -3.51 14.91 -4.65
CA ASP A 78 -3.80 14.53 -3.27
C ASP A 78 -4.88 13.45 -3.17
N GLU A 79 -5.88 13.46 -4.07
CA GLU A 79 -6.83 12.35 -4.20
C GLU A 79 -6.13 11.03 -4.55
N PHE A 80 -5.15 11.07 -5.46
CA PHE A 80 -4.35 9.88 -5.78
C PHE A 80 -3.54 9.41 -4.59
N ILE A 81 -2.93 10.31 -3.82
CA ILE A 81 -2.20 9.97 -2.60
C ILE A 81 -3.14 9.35 -1.56
N SER A 82 -4.36 9.87 -1.41
CA SER A 82 -5.38 9.29 -0.52
C SER A 82 -5.75 7.87 -0.93
N GLN A 83 -5.96 7.63 -2.23
CA GLN A 83 -6.21 6.28 -2.76
C GLN A 83 -5.02 5.33 -2.51
N VAL A 84 -3.79 5.81 -2.71
CA VAL A 84 -2.57 5.05 -2.41
C VAL A 84 -2.48 4.67 -0.94
N ARG A 85 -2.79 5.59 -0.03
CA ARG A 85 -2.85 5.28 1.41
C ARG A 85 -3.85 4.17 1.71
N ASN A 86 -5.03 4.23 1.11
CA ASN A 86 -6.06 3.20 1.27
C ASN A 86 -5.58 1.83 0.77
N ILE A 87 -4.89 1.80 -0.37
CA ILE A 87 -4.26 0.58 -0.91
C ILE A 87 -3.24 0.01 0.07
N LEU A 88 -2.35 0.87 0.56
CA LEU A 88 -1.28 0.46 1.48
C LEU A 88 -1.81 0.02 2.85
N LYS A 89 -2.96 0.52 3.29
CA LYS A 89 -3.69 0.06 4.47
C LYS A 89 -4.48 -1.23 4.24
N GLY A 90 -4.44 -1.80 3.02
CA GLY A 90 -5.08 -3.07 2.68
C GLY A 90 -6.52 -2.96 2.17
N ASN A 91 -7.04 -1.77 1.93
CA ASN A 91 -8.37 -1.60 1.35
C ASN A 91 -8.33 -1.85 -0.18
N LEU A 92 -8.22 -3.11 -0.53
CA LEU A 92 -7.95 -3.56 -1.90
C LEU A 92 -9.19 -3.75 -2.76
N SER A 93 -10.37 -3.84 -2.16
CA SER A 93 -11.64 -3.96 -2.88
C SER A 93 -11.88 -2.77 -3.80
N SER A 94 -11.64 -1.56 -3.30
CA SER A 94 -11.76 -0.34 -4.09
C SER A 94 -10.76 -0.32 -5.25
N VAL A 95 -9.56 -0.87 -5.05
CA VAL A 95 -8.52 -0.94 -6.08
C VAL A 95 -8.88 -1.89 -7.20
N ILE A 96 -9.31 -3.11 -6.85
CA ILE A 96 -9.76 -4.10 -7.82
C ILE A 96 -10.90 -3.53 -8.66
N GLN A 97 -11.87 -2.85 -8.05
CA GLN A 97 -12.95 -2.20 -8.76
C GLN A 97 -12.46 -1.08 -9.69
N VAL A 98 -11.54 -0.23 -9.24
CA VAL A 98 -10.95 0.84 -10.08
C VAL A 98 -10.14 0.26 -11.22
N MET A 99 -9.34 -0.78 -10.96
CA MET A 99 -8.55 -1.46 -11.99
C MET A 99 -9.44 -2.12 -13.04
N THR A 100 -10.48 -2.83 -12.60
CA THR A 100 -11.43 -3.48 -13.51
C THR A 100 -12.15 -2.45 -14.37
N ARG A 101 -12.59 -1.33 -13.80
CA ARG A 101 -13.21 -0.24 -14.55
C ARG A 101 -12.25 0.37 -15.58
N LYS A 102 -11.01 0.68 -15.19
CA LYS A 102 -9.99 1.20 -16.13
C LYS A 102 -9.65 0.19 -17.23
N MET A 103 -9.51 -1.09 -16.88
CA MET A 103 -9.27 -2.16 -17.86
C MET A 103 -10.38 -2.22 -18.90
N ASN A 104 -11.64 -2.19 -18.47
CA ASN A 104 -12.80 -2.21 -19.36
C ASN A 104 -12.86 -0.95 -20.24
N SER A 105 -12.63 0.24 -19.66
CA SER A 105 -12.58 1.50 -20.41
C SER A 105 -11.47 1.50 -21.48
N TYR A 106 -10.29 0.96 -21.19
CA TYR A 106 -9.23 0.79 -22.19
C TYR A 106 -9.63 -0.20 -23.29
N ALA A 107 -10.29 -1.30 -22.92
CA ALA A 107 -10.77 -2.28 -23.91
C ALA A 107 -11.86 -1.69 -24.81
N GLU A 108 -12.80 -0.93 -24.27
CA GLU A 108 -13.85 -0.22 -25.02
C GLU A 108 -13.26 0.84 -25.96
N SER A 109 -12.16 1.49 -25.55
CA SER A 109 -11.43 2.47 -26.38
C SER A 109 -10.42 1.83 -27.33
N LEU A 110 -10.41 0.51 -27.48
CA LEU A 110 -9.47 -0.27 -28.30
C LEU A 110 -7.99 -0.15 -27.90
N HIS A 111 -7.72 0.29 -26.69
CA HIS A 111 -6.36 0.39 -26.11
C HIS A 111 -6.00 -0.96 -25.45
N PHE A 112 -5.87 -2.00 -26.25
CA PHE A 112 -5.72 -3.39 -25.77
C PHE A 112 -4.42 -3.64 -25.01
N GLU A 113 -3.34 -2.93 -25.33
CA GLU A 113 -2.06 -3.08 -24.59
C GLU A 113 -2.18 -2.57 -23.16
N GLU A 114 -2.82 -1.43 -22.96
CA GLU A 114 -3.07 -0.84 -21.64
C GLU A 114 -4.05 -1.72 -20.84
N ALA A 115 -5.10 -2.20 -21.46
CA ALA A 115 -6.04 -3.14 -20.85
C ALA A 115 -5.33 -4.43 -20.41
N ASN A 116 -4.44 -4.99 -21.24
CA ASN A 116 -3.69 -6.20 -20.91
C ASN A 116 -2.66 -5.96 -19.80
N ARG A 117 -1.98 -4.83 -19.78
CA ARG A 117 -1.08 -4.44 -18.68
C ARG A 117 -1.82 -4.38 -17.34
N MET A 118 -3.03 -3.83 -17.34
CA MET A 118 -3.89 -3.75 -16.15
C MET A 118 -4.31 -5.14 -15.67
N LYS A 119 -4.70 -6.01 -16.61
CA LYS A 119 -5.08 -7.41 -16.35
C LYS A 119 -3.92 -8.21 -15.74
N GLU A 120 -2.72 -8.10 -16.31
CA GLU A 120 -1.53 -8.80 -15.81
C GLU A 120 -1.10 -8.27 -14.43
N ALA A 121 -1.20 -6.96 -14.19
CA ALA A 121 -0.93 -6.37 -12.89
C ALA A 121 -1.90 -6.91 -11.81
N LEU A 122 -3.19 -7.00 -12.12
CA LEU A 122 -4.22 -7.56 -11.25
C LEU A 122 -3.97 -9.04 -10.96
N LYS A 123 -3.68 -9.84 -11.99
CA LYS A 123 -3.37 -11.27 -11.88
C LYS A 123 -2.11 -11.51 -11.01
N ASN A 124 -1.04 -10.74 -11.26
CA ASN A 124 0.19 -10.82 -10.47
C ASN A 124 -0.04 -10.46 -9.02
N TYR A 125 -0.91 -9.49 -8.74
CA TYR A 125 -1.31 -9.15 -7.41
C TYR A 125 -2.06 -10.30 -6.73
N GLN A 126 -3.08 -10.85 -7.37
CA GLN A 126 -3.88 -11.97 -6.83
C GLN A 126 -3.06 -13.24 -6.62
N SER A 127 -2.13 -13.57 -7.52
CA SER A 127 -1.32 -14.79 -7.44
C SER A 127 -0.23 -14.76 -6.36
N LYS A 128 0.18 -13.57 -5.91
CA LYS A 128 1.24 -13.39 -4.91
C LYS A 128 0.73 -13.07 -3.51
N SER A 129 -0.56 -12.78 -3.36
CA SER A 129 -1.20 -12.71 -2.06
C SER A 129 -1.37 -14.13 -1.50
N THR A 130 -1.12 -14.31 -0.22
CA THR A 130 -1.40 -15.59 0.45
C THR A 130 -2.91 -15.72 0.61
N ILE A 131 -3.56 -16.46 -0.32
CA ILE A 131 -5.01 -16.65 -0.30
C ILE A 131 -5.33 -17.69 0.77
N VAL A 132 -6.12 -17.30 1.77
CA VAL A 132 -6.64 -18.22 2.78
C VAL A 132 -7.95 -18.85 2.27
N ARG A 133 -8.97 -18.05 2.00
CA ARG A 133 -10.23 -18.43 1.33
C ARG A 133 -10.92 -17.16 0.85
N THR A 134 -11.44 -17.16 -0.36
CA THR A 134 -12.15 -15.99 -0.95
C THR A 134 -13.48 -15.68 -0.26
N THR A 135 -14.02 -16.61 0.53
CA THR A 135 -15.27 -16.44 1.27
C THR A 135 -15.09 -15.82 2.67
N ILE A 136 -13.85 -15.63 3.12
CA ILE A 136 -13.58 -14.97 4.41
C ILE A 136 -13.73 -13.47 4.18
N HIS A 137 -14.60 -12.84 4.96
CA HIS A 137 -14.75 -11.39 5.02
C HIS A 137 -13.45 -10.76 5.56
N ASP A 138 -13.30 -9.46 5.34
CA ASP A 138 -12.20 -8.68 5.91
C ASP A 138 -12.17 -8.89 7.43
N THR A 139 -11.06 -9.44 7.93
CA THR A 139 -10.97 -9.93 9.31
C THR A 139 -9.57 -9.70 9.86
N ASP A 140 -9.50 -9.16 11.05
CA ASP A 140 -8.26 -9.10 11.83
C ASP A 140 -8.25 -10.29 12.80
N VAL A 141 -7.18 -11.09 12.73
CA VAL A 141 -7.00 -12.29 13.55
C VAL A 141 -5.84 -12.06 14.49
N PHE A 142 -6.10 -12.27 15.77
CA PHE A 142 -5.07 -12.26 16.81
C PHE A 142 -4.88 -13.66 17.35
N SER A 143 -3.63 -14.09 17.51
CA SER A 143 -3.28 -15.32 18.21
C SER A 143 -2.30 -15.02 19.32
N TYR A 144 -2.45 -15.72 20.45
CA TYR A 144 -1.67 -15.54 21.65
C TYR A 144 -0.94 -16.83 21.99
N LEU A 145 0.34 -16.74 22.28
CA LEU A 145 1.19 -17.79 22.82
C LEU A 145 2.04 -17.20 23.92
N GLU A 146 2.31 -17.96 24.98
CA GLU A 146 3.19 -17.53 26.06
C GLU A 146 4.13 -18.64 26.51
N ASP A 147 5.25 -18.25 27.05
CA ASP A 147 6.15 -19.08 27.84
C ASP A 147 6.27 -18.53 29.28
N GLU A 148 7.28 -18.96 30.03
CA GLU A 148 7.47 -18.51 31.41
C GLU A 148 7.78 -17.02 31.54
N LYS A 149 8.44 -16.41 30.54
CA LYS A 149 8.95 -15.02 30.58
C LYS A 149 8.26 -14.09 29.61
N TYR A 150 7.83 -14.61 28.45
CA TYR A 150 7.35 -13.80 27.33
C TYR A 150 5.95 -14.23 26.91
N ALA A 151 5.20 -13.25 26.41
CA ALA A 151 3.97 -13.45 25.66
C ALA A 151 4.16 -12.97 24.23
N TYR A 152 3.67 -13.71 23.27
CA TYR A 152 3.74 -13.45 21.86
C TYR A 152 2.32 -13.26 21.32
N VAL A 153 2.04 -12.07 20.82
CA VAL A 153 0.77 -11.78 20.15
C VAL A 153 1.04 -11.65 18.67
N ASN A 154 0.44 -12.52 17.88
CA ASN A 154 0.56 -12.48 16.43
C ASN A 154 -0.73 -11.90 15.85
N PHE A 155 -0.58 -10.87 15.03
CA PHE A 155 -1.63 -10.17 14.30
C PHE A 155 -1.59 -10.56 12.83
N LEU A 156 -2.75 -10.93 12.28
CA LEU A 156 -2.95 -11.20 10.85
C LEU A 156 -4.11 -10.37 10.35
N ARG A 157 -3.89 -9.54 9.34
CA ARG A 157 -4.98 -8.87 8.62
C ARG A 157 -5.30 -9.63 7.34
N ILE A 158 -6.53 -10.09 7.24
CA ILE A 158 -7.07 -10.80 6.08
C ILE A 158 -8.03 -9.86 5.37
N VAL A 159 -7.80 -9.63 4.07
CA VAL A 159 -8.66 -8.82 3.21
C VAL A 159 -8.94 -9.58 1.93
N HIS A 160 -10.22 -9.75 1.59
CA HIS A 160 -10.66 -10.58 0.46
C HIS A 160 -10.04 -11.97 0.43
N GLY A 161 -9.94 -12.61 1.58
CA GLY A 161 -9.38 -13.95 1.71
C GLY A 161 -7.86 -14.04 1.57
N ALA A 162 -7.15 -12.90 1.50
CA ALA A 162 -5.70 -12.85 1.43
C ALA A 162 -5.11 -12.23 2.70
N VAL A 163 -4.07 -12.85 3.25
CA VAL A 163 -3.30 -12.27 4.35
C VAL A 163 -2.44 -11.15 3.80
N ILE A 164 -2.74 -9.91 4.19
CA ILE A 164 -2.05 -8.70 3.70
C ILE A 164 -1.02 -8.16 4.69
N GLN A 165 -1.24 -8.35 5.99
CA GLN A 165 -0.31 -7.94 7.05
C GLN A 165 -0.12 -9.09 8.04
N VAL A 166 1.10 -9.20 8.53
CA VAL A 166 1.49 -10.12 9.62
C VAL A 166 2.42 -9.35 10.55
N HIS A 167 2.11 -9.31 11.81
CA HIS A 167 2.96 -8.70 12.82
C HIS A 167 2.95 -9.55 14.08
N THR A 168 4.11 -9.70 14.72
CA THR A 168 4.24 -10.40 16.00
C THR A 168 4.85 -9.43 17.00
N VAL A 169 4.15 -9.23 18.10
CA VAL A 169 4.61 -8.45 19.25
C VAL A 169 5.08 -9.42 20.31
N GLU A 170 6.30 -9.22 20.79
CA GLU A 170 6.86 -9.93 21.95
C GLU A 170 6.78 -9.00 23.17
N LEU A 171 6.16 -9.48 24.24
CA LEU A 171 5.94 -8.77 25.49
C LEU A 171 6.63 -9.51 26.62
N GLU A 172 7.42 -8.85 27.42
CA GLU A 172 7.98 -9.41 28.66
C GLU A 172 6.89 -9.39 29.75
N LYS A 173 6.59 -10.57 30.30
CA LYS A 173 5.54 -10.76 31.32
C LYS A 173 6.01 -10.20 32.67
N LYS A 174 5.22 -9.36 33.30
CA LYS A 174 5.36 -9.00 34.71
C LYS A 174 4.46 -9.88 35.58
N ILE A 175 4.84 -10.03 36.84
CA ILE A 175 4.33 -11.05 37.79
C ILE A 175 2.80 -11.01 37.99
N GLU A 176 2.10 -9.93 37.61
CA GLU A 176 0.66 -9.73 37.85
C GLU A 176 -0.12 -9.43 36.56
N GLU A 177 0.46 -9.59 35.38
CA GLU A 177 -0.23 -9.31 34.11
C GLU A 177 -0.93 -10.56 33.59
N ASP A 178 -2.25 -10.49 33.45
CA ASP A 178 -3.03 -11.57 32.86
C ASP A 178 -2.99 -11.54 31.32
N LYS A 179 -3.46 -12.63 30.73
CA LYS A 179 -3.51 -12.81 29.28
C LYS A 179 -4.32 -11.71 28.58
N GLU A 180 -5.42 -11.26 29.20
CA GLU A 180 -6.35 -10.28 28.61
C GLU A 180 -5.70 -8.89 28.58
N ALA A 181 -4.97 -8.53 29.63
CA ALA A 181 -4.23 -7.27 29.70
C ALA A 181 -3.10 -7.22 28.64
N LEU A 182 -2.31 -8.30 28.49
CA LEU A 182 -1.25 -8.41 27.51
C LEU A 182 -1.79 -8.38 26.08
N LEU A 183 -2.91 -9.06 25.83
CA LEU A 183 -3.57 -9.05 24.54
C LEU A 183 -4.13 -7.67 24.21
N ALA A 184 -4.78 -7.00 25.16
CA ALA A 184 -5.29 -5.65 24.99
C ALA A 184 -4.17 -4.65 24.66
N PHE A 185 -3.05 -4.73 25.39
CA PHE A 185 -1.88 -3.90 25.10
C PHE A 185 -1.36 -4.10 23.68
N ALA A 186 -1.20 -5.35 23.24
CA ALA A 186 -0.71 -5.65 21.91
C ALA A 186 -1.67 -5.24 20.76
N ILE A 187 -2.97 -5.06 21.05
CA ILE A 187 -3.96 -4.59 20.07
C ILE A 187 -3.88 -3.07 19.91
N TYR A 188 -3.45 -2.35 20.95
CA TYR A 188 -3.33 -0.88 20.93
C TYR A 188 -1.99 -0.37 20.36
N GLU A 189 -0.94 -1.20 20.37
CA GLU A 189 0.36 -0.92 19.74
C GLU A 189 0.30 -1.07 18.19
#